data_091b9d9870c9cbea419b7916f1b80b75
#
_entry.id   091b9d9870c9cbea419b7916f1b80b75
#
_cell.length_a   1.000
_cell.length_b   1.000
_cell.length_c   1.000
_cell.angle_alpha   90.00
_cell.angle_beta   90.00
_cell.angle_gamma   90.00
#
_symmetry.space_group_name_H-M   'P 1'
#
loop_
_entity.id
_entity.type
_entity.pdbx_description
1 polymer ?
#
loop_
_entity_poly.entity_id
_entity_poly.type
_entity_poly.pdbx_seq_one_letter_code
_entity_poly.pdbx_strand_id
1 'polypeptide(L)'
;MKEINFDSGEIRGRPPKKTGEYSVFTKYAIQCNQLRSIVVDKKQEMGILGYCNTGSVDMNLTIGQPTFGRFMGDITNFVSGTADAIGPAHPLFLSNMTKEVEKKYDPKAHPKIPILLQDDSMISVSHVERVTAKYEWYRLQVSGYYDENFRRI
;
A
#
# COMPACT_ATOMS: atom_id res chain seq x y z
N MET A 1 6.68 -17.81 -14.20
CA MET A 1 6.89 -16.74 -13.22
C MET A 1 6.94 -15.40 -13.95
N LYS A 2 6.14 -14.44 -13.53
CA LYS A 2 6.09 -13.12 -14.17
C LYS A 2 6.61 -12.06 -13.23
N GLU A 3 7.36 -11.11 -13.79
CA GLU A 3 7.87 -9.97 -13.05
C GLU A 3 6.80 -8.88 -12.94
N ILE A 4 6.70 -8.28 -11.77
CA ILE A 4 5.87 -7.10 -11.52
C ILE A 4 6.80 -5.91 -11.32
N ASN A 5 6.62 -4.86 -12.11
CA ASN A 5 7.28 -3.57 -11.95
C ASN A 5 6.17 -2.51 -11.85
N PHE A 6 5.69 -2.30 -10.64
CA PHE A 6 4.61 -1.37 -10.37
C PHE A 6 5.16 0.02 -10.06
N ASP A 7 4.52 1.03 -10.61
CA ASP A 7 4.79 2.44 -10.33
C ASP A 7 3.46 3.18 -10.24
N SER A 8 3.17 3.74 -9.08
CA SER A 8 1.92 4.46 -8.87
C SER A 8 1.86 5.80 -9.60
N GLY A 9 3.02 6.36 -9.99
CA GLY A 9 3.10 7.77 -10.29
C GLY A 9 2.87 8.62 -9.05
N GLU A 10 2.70 9.91 -9.24
CA GLU A 10 2.46 10.85 -8.14
C GLU A 10 1.04 10.70 -7.59
N ILE A 11 0.93 10.50 -6.28
CA ILE A 11 -0.34 10.45 -5.56
C ILE A 11 -0.41 11.67 -4.64
N ARG A 12 -1.46 12.48 -4.76
CA ARG A 12 -1.68 13.64 -3.91
C ARG A 12 -2.03 13.23 -2.49
N GLY A 13 -1.42 13.90 -1.51
CA GLY A 13 -1.61 13.63 -0.10
C GLY A 13 -0.43 12.88 0.50
N ARG A 14 -0.62 12.33 1.68
CA ARG A 14 0.40 11.55 2.36
C ARG A 14 0.09 10.05 2.29
N PRO A 15 1.13 9.19 2.36
CA PRO A 15 0.88 7.75 2.40
C PRO A 15 0.23 7.32 3.72
N PRO A 16 -0.37 6.11 3.75
CA PRO A 16 -0.87 5.55 5.00
C PRO A 16 0.24 5.49 6.05
N LYS A 17 -0.12 5.86 7.27
CA LYS A 17 0.80 5.86 8.41
C LYS A 17 0.31 4.88 9.44
N LYS A 18 1.15 3.94 9.81
CA LYS A 18 0.84 3.01 10.89
C LYS A 18 0.95 3.74 12.23
N THR A 19 -0.15 3.92 12.91
CA THR A 19 -0.22 4.56 14.23
C THR A 19 -0.77 3.57 15.24
N GLY A 20 0.04 2.56 15.62
CA GLY A 20 -0.39 1.55 16.57
C GLY A 20 -1.41 0.58 15.97
N GLU A 21 -2.51 0.35 16.66
CA GLU A 21 -3.48 -0.66 16.28
C GLU A 21 -4.28 -0.32 15.03
N TYR A 22 -4.61 -1.33 14.24
CA TYR A 22 -5.54 -1.23 13.13
C TYR A 22 -6.90 -0.74 13.64
N SER A 23 -7.28 0.46 13.24
CA SER A 23 -8.62 0.97 13.52
C SER A 23 -9.31 1.35 12.22
N VAL A 24 -10.48 0.76 12.00
CA VAL A 24 -11.33 1.06 10.85
C VAL A 24 -11.83 2.51 10.85
N PHE A 25 -11.74 3.18 11.99
CA PHE A 25 -12.23 4.56 12.17
C PHE A 25 -11.13 5.62 12.10
N THR A 26 -9.87 5.23 11.93
CA THR A 26 -8.76 6.17 11.90
C THR A 26 -8.54 6.76 10.50
N LYS A 27 -7.77 7.85 10.45
CA LYS A 27 -7.28 8.42 9.19
C LYS A 27 -6.49 7.42 8.36
N TYR A 28 -5.90 6.42 9.00
CA TYR A 28 -5.21 5.33 8.31
C TYR A 28 -6.14 4.60 7.34
N ALA A 29 -7.35 4.27 7.79
CA ALA A 29 -8.31 3.55 6.94
C ALA A 29 -8.68 4.35 5.69
N ILE A 30 -8.82 5.66 5.80
CA ILE A 30 -9.12 6.54 4.66
C ILE A 30 -7.97 6.51 3.64
N GLN A 31 -6.75 6.68 4.11
CA GLN A 31 -5.56 6.71 3.25
C GLN A 31 -5.24 5.35 2.67
N CYS A 32 -5.45 4.29 3.45
CA CYS A 32 -5.30 2.92 3.01
C CYS A 32 -6.28 2.61 1.86
N ASN A 33 -7.55 2.96 2.02
CA ASN A 33 -8.55 2.79 0.97
C ASN A 33 -8.17 3.55 -0.31
N GLN A 34 -7.77 4.81 -0.16
CA GLN A 34 -7.34 5.63 -1.29
C GLN A 34 -6.17 4.99 -2.05
N LEU A 35 -5.13 4.57 -1.33
CA LEU A 35 -3.99 3.92 -1.96
C LEU A 35 -4.38 2.61 -2.64
N ARG A 36 -5.18 1.79 -1.98
CA ARG A 36 -5.63 0.51 -2.54
C ARG A 36 -6.40 0.70 -3.84
N SER A 37 -7.32 1.66 -3.88
CA SER A 37 -8.10 1.98 -5.10
C SER A 37 -7.19 2.45 -6.23
N ILE A 38 -6.24 3.32 -5.94
CA ILE A 38 -5.28 3.82 -6.93
C ILE A 38 -4.42 2.67 -7.48
N VAL A 39 -3.94 1.79 -6.61
CA VAL A 39 -3.11 0.65 -7.02
C VAL A 39 -3.91 -0.29 -7.93
N VAL A 40 -5.15 -0.60 -7.57
CA VAL A 40 -6.00 -1.47 -8.39
C VAL A 40 -6.20 -0.89 -9.79
N ASP A 41 -6.53 0.40 -9.88
CA ASP A 41 -6.73 1.07 -11.17
C ASP A 41 -5.43 1.12 -11.98
N LYS A 42 -4.32 1.43 -11.33
CA LYS A 42 -3.02 1.52 -11.99
C LYS A 42 -2.52 0.16 -12.49
N LYS A 43 -2.72 -0.89 -11.72
CA LYS A 43 -2.43 -2.26 -12.15
C LYS A 43 -3.18 -2.61 -13.43
N GLN A 44 -4.45 -2.26 -13.49
CA GLN A 44 -5.28 -2.49 -14.66
C GLN A 44 -4.71 -1.76 -15.90
N GLU A 45 -4.33 -0.50 -15.74
CA GLU A 45 -3.70 0.27 -16.82
C GLU A 45 -2.39 -0.35 -17.30
N MET A 46 -1.60 -0.89 -16.37
CA MET A 46 -0.30 -1.50 -16.65
C MET A 46 -0.39 -2.96 -17.12
N GLY A 47 -1.58 -3.55 -17.09
CA GLY A 47 -1.77 -4.96 -17.46
C GLY A 47 -1.26 -5.94 -16.42
N ILE A 48 -1.09 -5.54 -15.17
CA ILE A 48 -0.66 -6.41 -14.09
C ILE A 48 -1.88 -7.15 -13.54
N LEU A 49 -1.91 -8.48 -13.74
CA LEU A 49 -3.07 -9.30 -13.38
C LEU A 49 -2.97 -9.94 -12.00
N GLY A 50 -1.78 -10.00 -11.42
CA GLY A 50 -1.54 -10.67 -10.15
C GLY A 50 -0.95 -9.77 -9.08
N TYR A 51 -0.46 -10.39 -8.03
CA TYR A 51 0.28 -9.74 -6.95
C TYR A 51 1.54 -10.55 -6.65
N CYS A 52 2.54 -9.92 -6.03
CA CYS A 52 3.77 -10.62 -5.70
C CYS A 52 3.48 -11.74 -4.70
N ASN A 53 3.75 -12.98 -5.06
CA ASN A 53 3.49 -14.16 -4.24
C ASN A 53 4.68 -15.13 -4.16
N THR A 54 5.80 -14.78 -4.77
CA THR A 54 7.00 -15.62 -4.75
C THR A 54 8.25 -14.76 -4.76
N GLY A 55 9.30 -15.21 -4.11
CA GLY A 55 10.57 -14.52 -4.02
C GLY A 55 10.53 -13.31 -3.08
N SER A 56 11.49 -12.42 -3.26
CA SER A 56 11.61 -11.19 -2.49
C SER A 56 11.06 -10.00 -3.27
N VAL A 57 10.60 -9.01 -2.52
CA VAL A 57 9.99 -7.79 -3.07
C VAL A 57 10.83 -6.59 -2.66
N ASP A 58 11.06 -5.70 -3.60
CA ASP A 58 11.69 -4.39 -3.36
C ASP A 58 10.60 -3.31 -3.40
N MET A 59 10.59 -2.46 -2.38
CA MET A 59 9.65 -1.36 -2.27
C MET A 59 10.38 -0.04 -2.14
N ASN A 60 10.03 0.93 -2.99
CA ASN A 60 10.53 2.30 -2.92
C ASN A 60 9.37 3.26 -2.69
N LEU A 61 9.51 4.10 -1.67
CA LEU A 61 8.54 5.11 -1.32
C LEU A 61 9.21 6.48 -1.33
N THR A 62 8.73 7.38 -2.19
CA THR A 62 9.18 8.77 -2.22
C THR A 62 8.07 9.66 -1.68
N ILE A 63 8.39 10.53 -0.73
CA ILE A 63 7.41 11.40 -0.07
C ILE A 63 7.83 12.85 -0.27
N GLY A 64 6.96 13.63 -0.92
CA GLY A 64 7.13 15.08 -1.06
C GLY A 64 6.37 15.81 0.02
N GLN A 65 7.03 16.75 0.70
CA GLN A 65 6.44 17.57 1.76
C GLN A 65 6.89 19.03 1.65
N PRO A 66 5.99 19.99 1.96
CA PRO A 66 6.31 21.42 1.79
C PRO A 66 7.41 21.96 2.69
N THR A 67 7.60 21.37 3.88
CA THR A 67 8.61 21.84 4.83
C THR A 67 9.29 20.70 5.55
N PHE A 68 10.62 20.75 5.61
CA PHE A 68 11.42 19.82 6.40
C PHE A 68 11.43 20.12 7.90
N GLY A 69 11.08 21.34 8.31
CA GLY A 69 11.20 21.78 9.71
C GLY A 69 10.08 21.29 10.62
N ARG A 70 8.97 20.82 10.07
CA ARG A 70 7.86 20.29 10.84
C ARG A 70 7.68 18.81 10.53
N PHE A 71 7.93 18.00 11.52
CA PHE A 71 7.75 16.56 11.41
C PHE A 71 6.29 16.22 11.16
N MET A 72 5.99 15.73 9.98
CA MET A 72 4.69 15.16 9.63
C MET A 72 4.64 13.66 9.91
N GLY A 73 5.44 13.21 10.87
CA GLY A 73 5.49 11.83 11.32
C GLY A 73 6.82 11.14 11.02
N ASP A 74 7.01 10.00 11.64
CA ASP A 74 8.17 9.14 11.46
C ASP A 74 8.10 8.48 10.09
N ILE A 75 9.17 8.59 9.34
CA ILE A 75 9.28 8.03 7.98
C ILE A 75 9.07 6.51 7.96
N THR A 76 9.51 5.80 9.01
CA THR A 76 9.33 4.36 9.13
C THR A 76 7.86 3.97 9.29
N ASN A 77 7.04 4.80 9.92
CA ASN A 77 5.61 4.58 10.04
C ASN A 77 4.89 4.66 8.69
N PHE A 78 5.37 5.51 7.79
CA PHE A 78 4.85 5.58 6.42
C PHE A 78 5.21 4.34 5.62
N VAL A 79 6.42 3.83 5.77
CA VAL A 79 6.84 2.58 5.13
C VAL A 79 5.96 1.42 5.59
N SER A 80 5.80 1.27 6.91
CA SER A 80 4.98 0.20 7.49
C SER A 80 3.51 0.31 7.09
N GLY A 81 2.95 1.52 7.13
CA GLY A 81 1.57 1.75 6.74
C GLY A 81 1.31 1.45 5.27
N THR A 82 2.23 1.84 4.40
CA THR A 82 2.14 1.57 2.97
C THR A 82 2.26 0.07 2.68
N ALA A 83 3.21 -0.61 3.30
CA ALA A 83 3.40 -2.05 3.15
C ALA A 83 2.13 -2.82 3.57
N ASP A 84 1.54 -2.46 4.69
CA ASP A 84 0.29 -3.07 5.15
C ASP A 84 -0.87 -2.78 4.19
N ALA A 85 -0.91 -1.60 3.60
CA ALA A 85 -1.99 -1.20 2.71
C ALA A 85 -2.00 -1.95 1.38
N ILE A 86 -0.85 -2.36 0.86
CA ILE A 86 -0.76 -3.06 -0.43
C ILE A 86 -0.87 -4.58 -0.32
N GLY A 87 -0.90 -5.11 0.89
CA GLY A 87 -1.19 -6.51 1.19
C GLY A 87 -2.61 -6.70 1.72
N PRO A 88 -2.98 -7.93 2.10
CA PRO A 88 -4.25 -8.18 2.75
C PRO A 88 -4.22 -7.69 4.19
N ALA A 89 -5.36 -7.19 4.68
CA ALA A 89 -5.48 -6.75 6.06
C ALA A 89 -5.42 -7.92 7.05
N HIS A 90 -4.98 -7.61 8.26
CA HIS A 90 -4.94 -8.61 9.34
C HIS A 90 -6.35 -9.14 9.65
N PRO A 91 -6.50 -10.43 10.00
CA PRO A 91 -7.80 -11.01 10.32
C PRO A 91 -8.58 -10.27 11.42
N LEU A 92 -7.89 -9.73 12.42
CA LEU A 92 -8.55 -8.93 13.46
C LEU A 92 -9.18 -7.65 12.91
N PHE A 93 -8.51 -6.99 11.98
CA PHE A 93 -9.07 -5.83 11.30
C PHE A 93 -10.35 -6.21 10.55
N LEU A 94 -10.31 -7.32 9.81
CA LEU A 94 -11.44 -7.79 9.03
C LEU A 94 -12.62 -8.19 9.92
N SER A 95 -12.36 -8.85 11.04
CA SER A 95 -13.42 -9.29 11.96
C SER A 95 -14.11 -8.13 12.68
N ASN A 96 -13.42 -7.01 12.88
CA ASN A 96 -13.96 -5.82 13.52
C ASN A 96 -14.57 -4.83 12.54
N MET A 97 -14.50 -5.12 11.23
CA MET A 97 -15.04 -4.23 10.20
C MET A 97 -16.57 -4.29 10.19
N THR A 98 -17.21 -3.13 10.36
CA THR A 98 -18.66 -3.02 10.23
C THR A 98 -19.06 -2.94 8.76
N LYS A 99 -20.34 -3.24 8.47
CA LYS A 99 -20.88 -3.10 7.11
C LYS A 99 -20.78 -1.66 6.59
N GLU A 100 -20.92 -0.68 7.47
CA GLU A 100 -20.81 0.74 7.10
C GLU A 100 -19.39 1.09 6.66
N VAL A 101 -18.38 0.59 7.36
CA VAL A 101 -16.99 0.79 6.99
C VAL A 101 -16.65 0.02 5.72
N GLU A 102 -17.14 -1.21 5.59
CA GLU A 102 -16.93 -2.02 4.40
C GLU A 102 -17.43 -1.33 3.14
N LYS A 103 -18.57 -0.63 3.21
CA LYS A 103 -19.13 0.12 2.08
C LYS A 103 -18.26 1.29 1.61
N LYS A 104 -17.36 1.77 2.45
CA LYS A 104 -16.43 2.86 2.08
C LYS A 104 -15.29 2.38 1.20
N TYR A 105 -15.07 1.07 1.13
CA TYR A 105 -14.04 0.51 0.27
C TYR A 105 -14.60 0.17 -1.10
N ASP A 106 -13.80 0.43 -2.13
CA ASP A 106 -14.08 -0.08 -3.46
C ASP A 106 -14.09 -1.62 -3.38
N PRO A 107 -15.13 -2.32 -3.87
CA PRO A 107 -15.16 -3.78 -3.86
C PRO A 107 -13.94 -4.43 -4.47
N LYS A 108 -13.33 -3.80 -5.49
CA LYS A 108 -12.10 -4.29 -6.13
C LYS A 108 -10.87 -4.13 -5.24
N ALA A 109 -10.94 -3.26 -4.26
CA ALA A 109 -9.84 -2.94 -3.35
C ALA A 109 -10.20 -3.30 -1.90
N HIS A 110 -11.11 -4.24 -1.70
CA HIS A 110 -11.52 -4.69 -0.36
C HIS A 110 -10.30 -5.14 0.44
N PRO A 111 -10.18 -4.75 1.72
CA PRO A 111 -8.99 -5.05 2.54
C PRO A 111 -8.60 -6.52 2.64
N LYS A 112 -9.51 -7.45 2.45
CA LYS A 112 -9.20 -8.89 2.45
C LYS A 112 -8.38 -9.34 1.23
N ILE A 113 -8.33 -8.52 0.16
CA ILE A 113 -7.70 -8.90 -1.10
C ILE A 113 -6.26 -8.40 -1.12
N PRO A 114 -5.25 -9.27 -1.34
CA PRO A 114 -3.90 -8.80 -1.59
C PRO A 114 -3.87 -8.10 -2.95
N ILE A 115 -3.40 -6.84 -3.00
CA ILE A 115 -3.40 -6.07 -4.24
C ILE A 115 -2.05 -6.02 -4.93
N LEU A 116 -0.95 -5.97 -4.18
CA LEU A 116 0.41 -6.04 -4.72
C LEU A 116 1.27 -7.09 -4.04
N LEU A 117 0.98 -7.41 -2.77
CA LEU A 117 1.75 -8.36 -1.96
C LEU A 117 0.82 -9.41 -1.37
N GLN A 118 1.28 -10.64 -1.34
CA GLN A 118 0.63 -11.68 -0.55
C GLN A 118 0.82 -11.44 0.95
N ASP A 119 2.02 -10.96 1.34
CA ASP A 119 2.38 -10.73 2.72
C ASP A 119 3.51 -9.69 2.77
N ASP A 120 3.46 -8.77 3.72
CA ASP A 120 4.48 -7.75 3.90
C ASP A 120 5.84 -8.33 4.28
N SER A 121 5.88 -9.55 4.84
CA SER A 121 7.13 -10.26 5.13
C SER A 121 7.95 -10.56 3.87
N MET A 122 7.36 -10.48 2.69
CA MET A 122 8.06 -10.65 1.42
C MET A 122 8.97 -9.47 1.06
N ILE A 123 8.81 -8.32 1.70
CA ILE A 123 9.62 -7.14 1.44
C ILE A 123 11.01 -7.36 2.00
N SER A 124 11.99 -7.53 1.10
CA SER A 124 13.39 -7.72 1.45
C SER A 124 14.17 -6.44 1.51
N VAL A 125 13.81 -5.48 0.65
CA VAL A 125 14.44 -4.16 0.58
C VAL A 125 13.35 -3.12 0.54
N SER A 126 13.44 -2.14 1.44
CA SER A 126 12.59 -0.96 1.37
C SER A 126 13.47 0.29 1.40
N HIS A 127 13.22 1.18 0.44
CA HIS A 127 13.80 2.51 0.40
C HIS A 127 12.73 3.53 0.63
N VAL A 128 13.02 4.52 1.47
CA VAL A 128 12.14 5.66 1.66
C VAL A 128 12.96 6.93 1.57
N GLU A 129 12.45 7.88 0.81
CA GLU A 129 13.09 9.18 0.62
C GLU A 129 12.07 10.29 0.83
N ARG A 130 12.47 11.32 1.57
CA ARG A 130 11.66 12.51 1.78
C ARG A 130 12.29 13.67 1.02
N VAL A 131 11.50 14.33 0.19
CA VAL A 131 11.96 15.46 -0.61
C VAL A 131 11.10 16.70 -0.32
N THR A 132 11.69 17.89 -0.46
CA THR A 132 10.93 19.13 -0.35
C THR A 132 10.09 19.34 -1.60
N ALA A 133 8.83 19.66 -1.42
CA ALA A 133 7.89 19.88 -2.50
C ALA A 133 6.93 21.03 -2.18
N LYS A 134 6.22 21.53 -3.19
CA LYS A 134 5.23 22.62 -3.02
C LYS A 134 3.95 22.15 -2.33
N TYR A 135 3.63 20.85 -2.44
CA TYR A 135 2.45 20.23 -1.84
C TYR A 135 2.78 18.80 -1.42
N GLU A 136 1.92 18.21 -0.61
CA GLU A 136 2.11 16.81 -0.20
C GLU A 136 1.78 15.86 -1.35
N TRP A 137 2.70 14.94 -1.62
CA TRP A 137 2.51 13.85 -2.56
C TRP A 137 3.38 12.66 -2.17
N TYR A 138 3.11 11.51 -2.75
CA TYR A 138 4.00 10.36 -2.63
C TYR A 138 3.94 9.51 -3.90
N ARG A 139 4.94 8.67 -4.06
CA ARG A 139 5.07 7.75 -5.17
C ARG A 139 5.52 6.40 -4.64
N LEU A 140 4.83 5.36 -5.05
CA LEU A 140 5.12 3.99 -4.66
C LEU A 140 5.61 3.19 -5.85
N GLN A 141 6.77 2.56 -5.70
CA GLN A 141 7.32 1.64 -6.68
C GLN A 141 7.56 0.30 -6.02
N VAL A 142 7.07 -0.77 -6.64
CA VAL A 142 7.19 -2.14 -6.12
C VAL A 142 7.63 -3.05 -7.24
N SER A 143 8.67 -3.83 -7.00
CA SER A 143 9.12 -4.86 -7.94
C SER A 143 9.23 -6.21 -7.26
N GLY A 144 8.82 -7.24 -7.97
CA GLY A 144 8.81 -8.62 -7.49
C GLY A 144 8.25 -9.54 -8.55
N TYR A 145 7.83 -10.73 -8.11
CA TYR A 145 7.38 -11.76 -9.04
C TYR A 145 6.08 -12.37 -8.58
N TYR A 146 5.31 -12.88 -9.53
CA TYR A 146 4.17 -13.71 -9.22
C TYR A 146 4.16 -14.98 -10.07
N ASP A 147 3.59 -16.03 -9.49
CA ASP A 147 3.36 -17.31 -10.16
C ASP A 147 1.86 -17.42 -10.42
N GLU A 148 1.49 -17.47 -11.71
CA GLU A 148 0.08 -17.59 -12.13
C GLU A 148 -0.57 -18.88 -11.66
N ASN A 149 0.23 -19.91 -11.43
CA ASN A 149 -0.25 -21.21 -10.97
C ASN A 149 -0.33 -21.32 -9.44
N PHE A 150 0.05 -20.25 -8.73
CA PHE A 150 -0.02 -20.24 -7.28
C PHE A 150 -1.46 -20.32 -6.82
N ARG A 151 -1.75 -21.36 -6.04
CA ARG A 151 -3.05 -21.53 -5.39
C ARG A 151 -2.82 -21.55 -3.90
N ARG A 152 -3.44 -20.60 -3.22
CA ARG A 152 -3.42 -20.56 -1.77
C ARG A 152 -4.32 -21.69 -1.24
N ILE A 153 -3.72 -22.55 -0.47
CA ILE A 153 -4.44 -23.62 0.21
C ILE A 153 -5.12 -23.08 1.44
#